data_64d29539ea55542d7c46187a1e00881c
#
_entry.id   64d29539ea55542d7c46187a1e00881c
#
_cell.length_a   1.000
_cell.length_b   1.000
_cell.length_c   1.000
_cell.angle_alpha   90.00
_cell.angle_beta   90.00
_cell.angle_gamma   90.00
#
_symmetry.space_group_name_H-M   'P 1'
#
loop_
_entity.id
_entity.type
_entity.pdbx_description
1 polymer ?
#
loop_
_entity_poly.entity_id
_entity_poly.type
_entity_poly.pdbx_seq_one_letter_code
_entity_poly.pdbx_strand_id
1 'polypeptide(L)'
;MRGILVTGALGQIGSELVPALRDHYCVDRVIASDLCVTQAQPETKGPYENLDCTQPHQILEVVRRHDVGTIYHLAALLSATAEKRPLAAWDINLGGLYNVLEAARQHRCQVFFPSTIGAFGPSTPRYQTPQVTIQRPTTMYGVTKVSGELLCDYYAARFGVDSRGLRLPGLISYVAPPGGGTTDYAVEIFYQALRYMHYTCFLGPNTRLDMMYMPDAIRSMVALMEADIATLRHRSAYNVTAMSITPEELAAEIRKHIPKFAIDYQVDPVRQAIADSWPCSVDDSAAREDWGFAPQFNLAGMVTDMLARLGERQRPTKGEIDSSSRGVRWQSTA
;
A
#
# COMPACT_ATOMS: atom_id res chain seq x y z
N MET A 1 12.01 0.05 24.30
CA MET A 1 11.11 -0.33 23.19
C MET A 1 11.81 -1.39 22.36
N ARG A 2 11.15 -2.49 22.03
CA ARG A 2 11.69 -3.54 21.16
C ARG A 2 11.73 -3.07 19.70
N GLY A 3 12.47 -3.79 18.83
CA GLY A 3 12.60 -3.45 17.42
C GLY A 3 11.30 -3.57 16.64
N ILE A 4 11.20 -2.85 15.52
CA ILE A 4 10.10 -2.90 14.55
C ILE A 4 10.66 -3.42 13.24
N LEU A 5 10.18 -4.56 12.75
CA LEU A 5 10.54 -5.13 11.45
C LEU A 5 9.49 -4.78 10.41
N VAL A 6 9.90 -4.27 9.26
CA VAL A 6 9.03 -4.04 8.10
C VAL A 6 9.50 -4.92 6.95
N THR A 7 8.72 -5.93 6.57
CA THR A 7 9.00 -6.76 5.38
C THR A 7 8.33 -6.14 4.15
N GLY A 8 8.93 -6.27 2.98
CA GLY A 8 8.43 -5.58 1.78
C GLY A 8 8.64 -4.05 1.86
N ALA A 9 9.72 -3.63 2.51
CA ALA A 9 10.03 -2.25 2.82
C ALA A 9 10.28 -1.37 1.58
N LEU A 10 10.66 -1.97 0.45
CA LEU A 10 10.90 -1.26 -0.81
C LEU A 10 9.62 -1.17 -1.68
N GLY A 11 8.52 -1.78 -1.25
CA GLY A 11 7.23 -1.70 -1.93
C GLY A 11 6.53 -0.34 -1.75
N GLN A 12 5.35 -0.20 -2.37
CA GLN A 12 4.58 1.05 -2.35
C GLN A 12 4.29 1.55 -0.93
N ILE A 13 3.77 0.69 -0.05
CA ILE A 13 3.50 1.07 1.35
C ILE A 13 4.81 1.20 2.13
N GLY A 14 5.73 0.24 1.98
CA GLY A 14 6.96 0.17 2.76
C GLY A 14 7.86 1.38 2.58
N SER A 15 7.95 1.93 1.36
CA SER A 15 8.76 3.11 1.04
C SER A 15 8.31 4.39 1.76
N GLU A 16 7.06 4.44 2.23
CA GLU A 16 6.52 5.55 3.03
C GLU A 16 6.37 5.18 4.51
N LEU A 17 6.03 3.93 4.83
CA LEU A 17 5.88 3.49 6.21
C LEU A 17 7.21 3.49 6.96
N VAL A 18 8.30 3.01 6.34
CA VAL A 18 9.61 2.94 7.01
C VAL A 18 10.11 4.32 7.45
N PRO A 19 10.15 5.36 6.59
CA PRO A 19 10.49 6.71 7.04
C PRO A 19 9.57 7.22 8.15
N ALA A 20 8.24 7.05 8.00
CA ALA A 20 7.29 7.50 8.99
C ALA A 20 7.48 6.84 10.38
N LEU A 21 7.75 5.53 10.40
CA LEU A 21 8.07 4.82 11.65
C LEU A 21 9.39 5.29 12.26
N ARG A 22 10.40 5.58 11.43
CA ARG A 22 11.69 6.10 11.89
C ARG A 22 11.58 7.50 12.50
N ASP A 23 10.73 8.34 11.91
CA ASP A 23 10.46 9.68 12.45
C ASP A 23 9.62 9.61 13.74
N HIS A 24 8.69 8.66 13.81
CA HIS A 24 7.79 8.52 14.96
C HIS A 24 8.47 7.87 16.18
N TYR A 25 9.30 6.83 15.96
CA TYR A 25 9.91 6.07 17.05
C TYR A 25 11.41 6.36 17.23
N CYS A 26 12.24 5.76 16.40
CA CYS A 26 13.68 5.95 16.36
C CYS A 26 14.26 5.20 15.15
N VAL A 27 15.21 5.81 14.46
CA VAL A 27 15.84 5.27 13.25
C VAL A 27 16.42 3.87 13.48
N ASP A 28 17.17 3.67 14.58
CA ASP A 28 17.86 2.42 14.88
C ASP A 28 16.94 1.28 15.31
N ARG A 29 15.69 1.57 15.60
CA ARG A 29 14.68 0.59 16.02
C ARG A 29 13.85 0.05 14.88
N VAL A 30 13.88 0.70 13.72
CA VAL A 30 13.06 0.30 12.56
C VAL A 30 13.91 -0.37 11.52
N ILE A 31 13.81 -1.68 11.45
CA ILE A 31 14.52 -2.56 10.53
C ILE A 31 13.69 -2.69 9.25
N ALA A 32 14.18 -2.09 8.17
CA ALA A 32 13.61 -2.30 6.85
C ALA A 32 14.10 -3.64 6.30
N SER A 33 13.25 -4.40 5.62
CA SER A 33 13.67 -5.63 4.94
C SER A 33 12.93 -5.89 3.64
N ASP A 34 13.64 -6.42 2.65
CA ASP A 34 13.09 -6.84 1.37
C ASP A 34 13.98 -7.93 0.74
N LEU A 35 13.48 -8.58 -0.34
CA LEU A 35 14.26 -9.56 -1.12
C LEU A 35 15.37 -8.93 -1.95
N CYS A 36 15.26 -7.66 -2.30
CA CYS A 36 16.09 -7.04 -3.31
C CYS A 36 17.18 -6.17 -2.68
N VAL A 37 18.43 -6.65 -2.74
CA VAL A 37 19.61 -5.78 -2.63
C VAL A 37 19.94 -5.31 -4.03
N THR A 38 19.22 -4.33 -4.57
CA THR A 38 19.76 -3.60 -5.72
C THR A 38 20.92 -2.75 -5.22
N GLN A 39 22.00 -2.65 -6.01
CA GLN A 39 23.18 -1.82 -5.72
C GLN A 39 22.87 -0.32 -5.55
N ALA A 40 21.66 0.11 -5.82
CA ALA A 40 21.05 1.35 -5.41
C ALA A 40 20.17 1.08 -4.18
N GLN A 41 20.78 0.76 -3.02
CA GLN A 41 20.09 1.01 -1.77
C GLN A 41 19.72 2.49 -1.78
N PRO A 42 18.43 2.86 -1.67
CA PRO A 42 18.14 4.22 -1.27
C PRO A 42 18.95 4.42 0.00
N GLU A 43 19.53 5.61 0.20
CA GLU A 43 20.22 5.96 1.45
C GLU A 43 19.21 5.84 2.61
N THR A 44 18.90 4.59 2.99
CA THR A 44 17.99 4.30 4.09
C THR A 44 18.79 4.58 5.33
N LYS A 45 18.61 5.78 5.89
CA LYS A 45 19.13 6.10 7.20
C LYS A 45 18.55 5.08 8.19
N GLY A 46 19.31 4.04 8.56
CA GLY A 46 18.91 3.04 9.54
C GLY A 46 19.06 1.59 9.08
N PRO A 47 18.80 0.61 9.98
CA PRO A 47 19.02 -0.81 9.72
C PRO A 47 18.22 -1.35 8.51
N TYR A 48 18.90 -2.21 7.74
CA TYR A 48 18.29 -2.93 6.61
C TYR A 48 18.75 -4.40 6.62
N GLU A 49 17.81 -5.31 6.36
CA GLU A 49 18.07 -6.74 6.26
C GLU A 49 17.57 -7.30 4.92
N ASN A 50 18.37 -8.14 4.28
CA ASN A 50 17.90 -8.94 3.15
C ASN A 50 17.13 -10.14 3.71
N LEU A 51 15.82 -10.21 3.44
CA LEU A 51 14.94 -11.19 4.03
C LEU A 51 13.93 -11.73 3.03
N ASP A 52 13.95 -13.04 2.81
CA ASP A 52 12.91 -13.79 2.13
C ASP A 52 11.90 -14.32 3.15
N CYS A 53 10.67 -13.77 3.12
CA CYS A 53 9.61 -14.19 4.04
C CYS A 53 9.15 -15.64 3.85
N THR A 54 9.48 -16.28 2.70
CA THR A 54 9.22 -17.70 2.49
C THR A 54 10.21 -18.61 3.24
N GLN A 55 11.29 -18.04 3.79
CA GLN A 55 12.33 -18.75 4.54
C GLN A 55 12.19 -18.50 6.04
N PRO A 56 11.55 -19.42 6.81
CA PRO A 56 11.24 -19.17 8.23
C PRO A 56 12.48 -18.91 9.09
N HIS A 57 13.63 -19.52 8.77
CA HIS A 57 14.86 -19.33 9.52
C HIS A 57 15.40 -17.89 9.41
N GLN A 58 15.23 -17.23 8.24
CA GLN A 58 15.67 -15.84 8.05
C GLN A 58 14.86 -14.89 8.93
N ILE A 59 13.52 -15.09 8.98
CA ILE A 59 12.64 -14.27 9.83
C ILE A 59 13.04 -14.42 11.30
N LEU A 60 13.21 -15.67 11.78
CA LEU A 60 13.59 -15.96 13.16
C LEU A 60 14.94 -15.35 13.52
N GLU A 61 15.92 -15.40 12.62
CA GLU A 61 17.23 -14.82 12.84
C GLU A 61 17.16 -13.29 12.99
N VAL A 62 16.45 -12.59 12.09
CA VAL A 62 16.26 -11.14 12.14
C VAL A 62 15.50 -10.73 13.41
N VAL A 63 14.41 -11.44 13.75
CA VAL A 63 13.61 -11.19 14.95
C VAL A 63 14.47 -11.29 16.22
N ARG A 64 15.34 -12.29 16.30
CA ARG A 64 16.25 -12.50 17.45
C ARG A 64 17.38 -11.45 17.50
N ARG A 65 18.03 -11.20 16.35
CA ARG A 65 19.16 -10.26 16.25
C ARG A 65 18.79 -8.85 16.68
N HIS A 66 17.59 -8.40 16.30
CA HIS A 66 17.13 -7.03 16.54
C HIS A 66 16.14 -6.90 17.71
N ASP A 67 15.93 -7.95 18.51
CA ASP A 67 14.90 -7.98 19.56
C ASP A 67 13.57 -7.41 19.06
N VAL A 68 13.04 -7.94 17.95
CA VAL A 68 11.83 -7.42 17.31
C VAL A 68 10.61 -7.66 18.19
N GLY A 69 9.82 -6.63 18.40
CA GLY A 69 8.55 -6.67 19.14
C GLY A 69 7.32 -6.44 18.26
N THR A 70 7.50 -5.83 17.08
CA THR A 70 6.42 -5.54 16.14
C THR A 70 6.85 -5.84 14.72
N ILE A 71 6.01 -6.53 13.95
CA ILE A 71 6.28 -6.86 12.54
C ILE A 71 5.17 -6.26 11.67
N TYR A 72 5.53 -5.34 10.78
CA TYR A 72 4.67 -4.90 9.68
C TYR A 72 4.97 -5.79 8.47
N HIS A 73 4.09 -6.76 8.21
CA HIS A 73 4.29 -7.73 7.12
C HIS A 73 3.65 -7.24 5.83
N LEU A 74 4.42 -6.48 5.03
CA LEU A 74 3.95 -5.88 3.77
C LEU A 74 4.35 -6.70 2.53
N ALA A 75 5.25 -7.66 2.65
CA ALA A 75 5.72 -8.48 1.54
C ALA A 75 4.57 -9.28 0.93
N ALA A 76 4.26 -9.00 -0.34
CA ALA A 76 3.18 -9.67 -1.07
C ALA A 76 3.30 -9.46 -2.59
N LEU A 77 2.78 -10.40 -3.37
CA LEU A 77 2.47 -10.19 -4.79
C LEU A 77 1.09 -9.54 -4.92
N LEU A 78 1.01 -8.46 -5.71
CA LEU A 78 -0.22 -7.69 -5.92
C LEU A 78 -1.16 -8.35 -6.94
N SER A 79 -2.40 -7.85 -7.04
CA SER A 79 -3.53 -8.45 -7.74
C SER A 79 -3.21 -8.96 -9.15
N ALA A 80 -2.74 -8.10 -10.08
CA ALA A 80 -2.47 -8.52 -11.45
C ALA A 80 -1.27 -9.49 -11.58
N THR A 81 -0.28 -9.38 -10.69
CA THR A 81 0.87 -10.32 -10.64
C THR A 81 0.46 -11.65 -10.04
N ALA A 82 -0.40 -11.65 -9.03
CA ALA A 82 -0.90 -12.86 -8.40
C ALA A 82 -1.73 -13.72 -9.38
N GLU A 83 -2.55 -13.09 -10.24
CA GLU A 83 -3.28 -13.81 -11.29
C GLU A 83 -2.35 -14.48 -12.32
N LYS A 84 -1.25 -13.83 -12.67
CA LYS A 84 -0.25 -14.39 -13.59
C LYS A 84 0.61 -15.50 -12.96
N ARG A 85 0.76 -15.48 -11.64
CA ARG A 85 1.66 -16.37 -10.89
C ARG A 85 0.99 -16.87 -9.59
N PRO A 86 -0.12 -17.66 -9.71
CA PRO A 86 -0.95 -18.02 -8.56
C PRO A 86 -0.22 -18.86 -7.50
N LEU A 87 0.66 -19.77 -7.88
CA LEU A 87 1.44 -20.58 -6.95
C LEU A 87 2.42 -19.71 -6.15
N ALA A 88 3.16 -18.83 -6.85
CA ALA A 88 4.06 -17.89 -6.17
C ALA A 88 3.30 -16.92 -5.25
N ALA A 89 2.08 -16.51 -5.64
CA ALA A 89 1.23 -15.69 -4.78
C ALA A 89 0.81 -16.45 -3.52
N TRP A 90 0.49 -17.72 -3.62
CA TRP A 90 0.19 -18.56 -2.46
C TRP A 90 1.39 -18.66 -1.52
N ASP A 91 2.55 -19.00 -2.05
CA ASP A 91 3.77 -19.20 -1.26
C ASP A 91 4.23 -17.91 -0.57
N ILE A 92 4.20 -16.79 -1.28
CA ILE A 92 4.67 -15.52 -0.72
C ILE A 92 3.62 -14.91 0.21
N ASN A 93 2.37 -14.76 -0.27
CA ASN A 93 1.35 -13.99 0.48
C ASN A 93 0.83 -14.77 1.70
N LEU A 94 0.63 -16.08 1.58
CA LEU A 94 0.10 -16.88 2.67
C LEU A 94 1.19 -17.66 3.40
N GLY A 95 2.12 -18.30 2.69
CA GLY A 95 3.26 -19.00 3.29
C GLY A 95 4.18 -18.04 4.05
N GLY A 96 4.47 -16.86 3.46
CA GLY A 96 5.22 -15.81 4.13
C GLY A 96 4.54 -15.30 5.41
N LEU A 97 3.23 -15.04 5.35
CA LEU A 97 2.44 -14.66 6.54
C LEU A 97 2.47 -15.75 7.61
N TYR A 98 2.30 -17.02 7.22
CA TYR A 98 2.39 -18.13 8.15
C TYR A 98 3.73 -18.15 8.91
N ASN A 99 4.84 -17.99 8.21
CA ASN A 99 6.17 -17.93 8.80
C ASN A 99 6.33 -16.74 9.77
N VAL A 100 5.77 -15.58 9.42
CA VAL A 100 5.77 -14.39 10.28
C VAL A 100 4.96 -14.63 11.56
N LEU A 101 3.76 -15.24 11.45
CA LEU A 101 2.92 -15.56 12.60
C LEU A 101 3.57 -16.60 13.53
N GLU A 102 4.29 -17.58 12.98
CA GLU A 102 5.07 -18.54 13.79
C GLU A 102 6.23 -17.87 14.52
N ALA A 103 6.95 -16.94 13.87
CA ALA A 103 7.97 -16.15 14.54
C ALA A 103 7.36 -15.26 15.64
N ALA A 104 6.23 -14.61 15.35
CA ALA A 104 5.50 -13.78 16.31
C ALA A 104 5.03 -14.58 17.53
N ARG A 105 4.52 -15.79 17.33
CA ARG A 105 4.15 -16.72 18.42
C ARG A 105 5.34 -17.06 19.31
N GLN A 106 6.49 -17.38 18.72
CA GLN A 106 7.69 -17.79 19.46
C GLN A 106 8.34 -16.63 20.22
N HIS A 107 8.32 -15.42 19.66
CA HIS A 107 9.02 -14.25 20.18
C HIS A 107 8.09 -13.17 20.76
N ARG A 108 6.78 -13.46 20.87
CA ARG A 108 5.77 -12.52 21.38
C ARG A 108 5.81 -11.17 20.67
N CYS A 109 5.78 -11.20 19.35
CA CYS A 109 5.67 -9.99 18.53
C CYS A 109 4.22 -9.66 18.23
N GLN A 110 3.91 -8.37 18.09
CA GLN A 110 2.70 -7.92 17.40
C GLN A 110 2.90 -8.06 15.90
N VAL A 111 1.83 -8.29 15.14
CA VAL A 111 1.85 -8.39 13.69
C VAL A 111 0.81 -7.47 13.07
N PHE A 112 1.24 -6.60 12.16
CA PHE A 112 0.37 -5.90 11.26
C PHE A 112 0.29 -6.65 9.92
N PHE A 113 -0.92 -6.98 9.47
CA PHE A 113 -1.19 -7.61 8.18
C PHE A 113 -2.10 -6.73 7.32
N PRO A 114 -1.63 -6.17 6.19
CA PRO A 114 -2.48 -5.41 5.28
C PRO A 114 -3.38 -6.36 4.50
N SER A 115 -4.69 -6.33 4.80
CA SER A 115 -5.72 -6.86 3.93
C SER A 115 -6.17 -5.80 2.91
N THR A 116 -7.25 -6.01 2.20
CA THR A 116 -7.66 -5.20 1.05
C THR A 116 -9.16 -5.28 0.81
N ILE A 117 -9.74 -4.29 0.12
CA ILE A 117 -11.08 -4.41 -0.44
C ILE A 117 -11.19 -5.55 -1.46
N GLY A 118 -10.07 -6.02 -2.02
CA GLY A 118 -10.01 -7.21 -2.88
C GLY A 118 -10.28 -8.54 -2.15
N ALA A 119 -10.37 -8.54 -0.82
CA ALA A 119 -10.84 -9.68 -0.01
C ALA A 119 -12.34 -9.92 -0.13
N PHE A 120 -13.08 -8.96 -0.63
CA PHE A 120 -14.50 -9.09 -0.96
C PHE A 120 -14.68 -9.66 -2.38
N GLY A 121 -15.91 -9.99 -2.73
CA GLY A 121 -16.21 -10.57 -4.04
C GLY A 121 -17.62 -10.20 -4.52
N PRO A 122 -18.05 -10.70 -5.69
CA PRO A 122 -19.30 -10.30 -6.33
C PRO A 122 -20.58 -10.53 -5.51
N SER A 123 -20.53 -11.43 -4.51
CA SER A 123 -21.66 -11.68 -3.61
C SER A 123 -21.70 -10.77 -2.37
N THR A 124 -20.70 -9.90 -2.22
CA THR A 124 -20.65 -8.91 -1.13
C THR A 124 -21.46 -7.66 -1.50
N PRO A 125 -22.19 -7.03 -0.57
CA PRO A 125 -22.82 -5.73 -0.83
C PRO A 125 -21.78 -4.71 -1.31
N ARG A 126 -22.05 -4.06 -2.45
CA ARG A 126 -21.05 -3.19 -3.10
C ARG A 126 -20.94 -1.79 -2.47
N TYR A 127 -22.00 -1.33 -1.83
CA TYR A 127 -22.05 -0.01 -1.17
C TYR A 127 -22.15 -0.18 0.33
N GLN A 128 -21.39 0.63 1.07
CA GLN A 128 -21.33 0.56 2.53
C GLN A 128 -21.12 -0.90 2.99
N THR A 129 -20.15 -1.57 2.34
CA THR A 129 -19.85 -2.98 2.64
C THR A 129 -19.61 -3.18 4.12
N PRO A 130 -20.44 -3.96 4.83
CA PRO A 130 -20.34 -4.10 6.28
C PRO A 130 -19.00 -4.67 6.74
N GLN A 131 -18.60 -4.30 7.96
CA GLN A 131 -17.39 -4.84 8.61
C GLN A 131 -17.42 -6.38 8.64
N VAL A 132 -18.55 -6.96 8.99
CA VAL A 132 -18.77 -8.42 9.00
C VAL A 132 -19.72 -8.77 7.87
N THR A 133 -19.20 -9.44 6.86
CA THR A 133 -19.97 -9.85 5.68
C THR A 133 -19.31 -11.03 4.97
N ILE A 134 -19.96 -11.51 3.89
CA ILE A 134 -19.43 -12.61 3.07
C ILE A 134 -18.20 -12.14 2.30
N GLN A 135 -17.10 -12.86 2.44
CA GLN A 135 -15.87 -12.68 1.68
C GLN A 135 -15.69 -13.88 0.73
N ARG A 136 -16.02 -13.70 -0.54
CA ARG A 136 -15.86 -14.72 -1.60
C ARG A 136 -15.19 -14.10 -2.82
N PRO A 137 -13.91 -13.73 -2.70
CA PRO A 137 -13.15 -13.16 -3.81
C PRO A 137 -13.01 -14.17 -4.94
N THR A 138 -12.89 -13.65 -6.17
CA THR A 138 -12.69 -14.45 -7.38
C THR A 138 -11.27 -14.35 -7.93
N THR A 139 -10.38 -13.66 -7.23
CA THR A 139 -8.98 -13.49 -7.60
C THR A 139 -8.06 -14.24 -6.62
N MET A 140 -6.92 -14.76 -7.11
CA MET A 140 -5.91 -15.40 -6.26
C MET A 140 -5.42 -14.46 -5.16
N TYR A 141 -5.23 -13.17 -5.49
CA TYR A 141 -4.86 -12.15 -4.51
C TYR A 141 -5.89 -12.06 -3.39
N GLY A 142 -7.17 -11.92 -3.73
CA GLY A 142 -8.25 -11.87 -2.74
C GLY A 142 -8.34 -13.15 -1.90
N VAL A 143 -8.20 -14.33 -2.53
CA VAL A 143 -8.16 -15.63 -1.82
C VAL A 143 -7.04 -15.65 -0.79
N THR A 144 -5.81 -15.24 -1.16
CA THR A 144 -4.69 -15.22 -0.19
C THR A 144 -4.91 -14.21 0.93
N LYS A 145 -5.58 -13.07 0.66
CA LYS A 145 -5.87 -12.05 1.68
C LYS A 145 -6.95 -12.51 2.67
N VAL A 146 -8.05 -13.11 2.22
CA VAL A 146 -9.07 -13.72 3.11
C VAL A 146 -8.45 -14.84 3.95
N SER A 147 -7.67 -15.72 3.32
CA SER A 147 -6.98 -16.80 4.06
C SER A 147 -6.04 -16.22 5.12
N GLY A 148 -5.37 -15.10 4.81
CA GLY A 148 -4.51 -14.40 5.76
C GLY A 148 -5.29 -13.78 6.93
N GLU A 149 -6.45 -13.15 6.70
CA GLU A 149 -7.34 -12.67 7.77
C GLU A 149 -7.73 -13.82 8.71
N LEU A 150 -8.22 -14.91 8.15
CA LEU A 150 -8.63 -16.11 8.93
C LEU A 150 -7.45 -16.73 9.69
N LEU A 151 -6.26 -16.73 9.09
CA LEU A 151 -5.06 -17.22 9.74
C LEU A 151 -4.65 -16.33 10.92
N CYS A 152 -4.71 -15.02 10.77
CA CYS A 152 -4.47 -14.05 11.84
C CYS A 152 -5.46 -14.24 13.00
N ASP A 153 -6.76 -14.42 12.71
CA ASP A 153 -7.80 -14.71 13.72
C ASP A 153 -7.51 -16.01 14.46
N TYR A 154 -7.13 -17.06 13.73
CA TYR A 154 -6.77 -18.35 14.34
C TYR A 154 -5.57 -18.21 15.28
N TYR A 155 -4.50 -17.49 14.87
CA TYR A 155 -3.32 -17.29 15.71
C TYR A 155 -3.61 -16.42 16.93
N ALA A 156 -4.48 -15.44 16.79
CA ALA A 156 -4.94 -14.63 17.93
C ALA A 156 -5.74 -15.48 18.93
N ALA A 157 -6.71 -16.23 18.46
CA ALA A 157 -7.58 -17.05 19.32
C ALA A 157 -6.84 -18.24 19.96
N ARG A 158 -5.99 -18.94 19.19
CA ARG A 158 -5.34 -20.18 19.63
C ARG A 158 -4.05 -19.96 20.41
N PHE A 159 -3.27 -18.95 20.03
CA PHE A 159 -1.93 -18.73 20.55
C PHE A 159 -1.72 -17.36 21.21
N GLY A 160 -2.72 -16.50 21.19
CA GLY A 160 -2.64 -15.17 21.80
C GLY A 160 -1.72 -14.20 21.05
N VAL A 161 -1.44 -14.46 19.77
CA VAL A 161 -0.68 -13.53 18.94
C VAL A 161 -1.50 -12.26 18.71
N ASP A 162 -0.94 -11.09 19.03
CA ASP A 162 -1.58 -9.81 18.73
C ASP A 162 -1.38 -9.47 17.25
N SER A 163 -2.29 -10.00 16.42
CA SER A 163 -2.34 -9.71 14.98
C SER A 163 -3.44 -8.71 14.69
N ARG A 164 -3.11 -7.66 13.95
CA ARG A 164 -4.00 -6.55 13.58
C ARG A 164 -3.91 -6.28 12.10
N GLY A 165 -4.99 -5.82 11.48
CA GLY A 165 -4.99 -5.57 10.03
C GLY A 165 -6.04 -4.57 9.59
N LEU A 166 -5.83 -4.03 8.38
CA LEU A 166 -6.74 -3.12 7.70
C LEU A 166 -7.11 -3.70 6.34
N ARG A 167 -8.39 -3.64 5.97
CA ARG A 167 -8.84 -3.82 4.58
C ARG A 167 -8.66 -2.50 3.86
N LEU A 168 -7.46 -2.32 3.33
CA LEU A 168 -7.08 -1.08 2.65
C LEU A 168 -7.82 -0.94 1.32
N PRO A 169 -8.32 0.26 1.00
CA PRO A 169 -8.82 0.58 -0.33
C PRO A 169 -7.68 0.77 -1.34
N GLY A 170 -7.98 1.26 -2.54
CA GLY A 170 -6.94 1.67 -3.48
C GLY A 170 -6.08 2.79 -2.91
N LEU A 171 -4.76 2.59 -2.89
CA LEU A 171 -3.84 3.56 -2.32
C LEU A 171 -3.27 4.49 -3.39
N ILE A 172 -3.29 5.79 -3.12
CA ILE A 172 -2.73 6.83 -3.97
C ILE A 172 -1.46 7.36 -3.30
N SER A 173 -0.33 7.29 -4.00
CA SER A 173 0.99 7.65 -3.48
C SER A 173 1.76 8.49 -4.49
N TYR A 174 2.54 9.46 -4.01
CA TYR A 174 3.49 10.24 -4.81
C TYR A 174 4.94 9.72 -4.68
N VAL A 175 5.20 8.76 -3.78
CA VAL A 175 6.56 8.28 -3.50
C VAL A 175 6.95 7.14 -4.42
N ALA A 176 6.18 6.07 -4.44
CA ALA A 176 6.44 4.92 -5.31
C ALA A 176 5.63 5.02 -6.62
N PRO A 177 6.24 4.67 -7.76
CA PRO A 177 5.50 4.56 -9.02
C PRO A 177 4.47 3.42 -8.95
N PRO A 178 3.49 3.39 -9.87
CA PRO A 178 2.52 2.31 -9.98
C PRO A 178 3.20 0.95 -10.09
N GLY A 179 2.67 -0.05 -9.37
CA GLY A 179 3.25 -1.40 -9.26
C GLY A 179 2.56 -2.49 -10.08
N GLY A 180 1.58 -2.14 -10.93
CA GLY A 180 0.76 -3.09 -11.71
C GLY A 180 -0.54 -3.48 -11.01
N GLY A 181 -1.06 -2.66 -10.10
CA GLY A 181 -2.35 -2.84 -9.44
C GLY A 181 -3.54 -2.35 -10.29
N THR A 182 -4.74 -2.83 -9.98
CA THR A 182 -5.98 -2.40 -10.64
C THR A 182 -6.31 -0.93 -10.36
N THR A 183 -5.88 -0.39 -9.22
CA THR A 183 -6.09 1.00 -8.80
C THR A 183 -5.01 1.97 -9.23
N ASP A 184 -3.99 1.50 -9.93
CA ASP A 184 -2.82 2.30 -10.34
C ASP A 184 -3.17 3.48 -11.26
N TYR A 185 -4.35 3.42 -11.94
CA TYR A 185 -4.82 4.55 -12.73
C TYR A 185 -4.86 5.85 -11.93
N ALA A 186 -5.21 5.76 -10.64
CA ALA A 186 -5.32 6.91 -9.75
C ALA A 186 -3.96 7.50 -9.31
N VAL A 187 -2.86 6.84 -9.66
CA VAL A 187 -1.49 7.35 -9.53
C VAL A 187 -0.95 7.78 -10.90
N GLU A 188 -1.11 6.93 -11.92
CA GLU A 188 -0.64 7.19 -13.29
C GLU A 188 -1.19 8.50 -13.84
N ILE A 189 -2.46 8.80 -13.58
CA ILE A 189 -3.16 10.00 -14.05
C ILE A 189 -2.42 11.30 -13.68
N PHE A 190 -1.80 11.37 -12.49
CA PHE A 190 -1.06 12.55 -12.04
C PHE A 190 0.25 12.74 -12.80
N TYR A 191 1.01 11.65 -13.01
CA TYR A 191 2.25 11.69 -13.79
C TYR A 191 1.97 12.12 -15.23
N GLN A 192 0.91 11.57 -15.84
CA GLN A 192 0.52 11.87 -17.20
C GLN A 192 -0.06 13.30 -17.33
N ALA A 193 -0.84 13.74 -16.35
CA ALA A 193 -1.37 15.10 -16.31
C ALA A 193 -0.25 16.16 -16.27
N LEU A 194 0.76 15.96 -15.40
CA LEU A 194 1.88 16.88 -15.28
C LEU A 194 2.80 16.89 -16.51
N ARG A 195 2.98 15.72 -17.15
CA ARG A 195 3.93 15.57 -18.25
C ARG A 195 3.34 15.85 -19.63
N TYR A 196 2.11 15.42 -19.86
CA TYR A 196 1.49 15.41 -21.18
C TYR A 196 0.16 16.16 -21.25
N MET A 197 -0.42 16.56 -20.10
CA MET A 197 -1.77 17.11 -19.99
C MET A 197 -2.84 16.17 -20.57
N HIS A 198 -2.55 14.89 -20.64
CA HIS A 198 -3.41 13.86 -21.21
C HIS A 198 -3.18 12.51 -20.54
N TYR A 199 -4.23 11.73 -20.35
CA TYR A 199 -4.17 10.36 -19.85
C TYR A 199 -5.17 9.46 -20.55
N THR A 200 -4.78 8.23 -20.88
CA THR A 200 -5.68 7.17 -21.35
C THR A 200 -5.90 6.17 -20.22
N CYS A 201 -7.09 6.22 -19.60
CA CYS A 201 -7.43 5.36 -18.47
C CYS A 201 -7.83 3.95 -18.94
N PHE A 202 -7.32 2.93 -18.26
CA PHE A 202 -7.66 1.54 -18.52
C PHE A 202 -8.91 1.03 -17.78
N LEU A 203 -9.57 1.88 -16.97
CA LEU A 203 -10.89 1.62 -16.38
C LEU A 203 -11.92 2.57 -16.99
N GLY A 204 -13.18 2.15 -16.97
CA GLY A 204 -14.29 2.97 -17.47
C GLY A 204 -14.49 4.24 -16.63
N PRO A 205 -15.06 5.32 -17.24
CA PRO A 205 -15.19 6.62 -16.59
C PRO A 205 -15.98 6.59 -15.28
N ASN A 206 -16.93 5.69 -15.15
CA ASN A 206 -17.85 5.56 -14.02
C ASN A 206 -17.49 4.41 -13.07
N THR A 207 -16.33 3.79 -13.23
CA THR A 207 -15.86 2.71 -12.36
C THR A 207 -15.57 3.27 -10.97
N ARG A 208 -16.49 3.06 -10.03
CA ARG A 208 -16.39 3.60 -8.66
C ARG A 208 -15.62 2.66 -7.76
N LEU A 209 -14.59 3.14 -7.11
CA LEU A 209 -13.75 2.39 -6.17
C LEU A 209 -13.47 3.23 -4.91
N ASP A 210 -13.36 2.53 -3.79
CA ASP A 210 -12.83 3.13 -2.57
C ASP A 210 -11.34 3.40 -2.70
N MET A 211 -10.92 4.60 -2.27
CA MET A 211 -9.56 5.09 -2.38
C MET A 211 -9.12 5.78 -1.09
N MET A 212 -7.81 5.77 -0.84
CA MET A 212 -7.20 6.48 0.27
C MET A 212 -5.83 7.03 -0.13
N TYR A 213 -5.52 8.24 0.35
CA TYR A 213 -4.19 8.81 0.17
C TYR A 213 -3.19 8.14 1.13
N MET A 214 -1.97 7.87 0.67
CA MET A 214 -0.98 7.11 1.45
C MET A 214 -0.68 7.70 2.83
N PRO A 215 -0.57 9.02 3.02
CA PRO A 215 -0.39 9.59 4.36
C PRO A 215 -1.50 9.19 5.35
N ASP A 216 -2.76 9.07 4.90
CA ASP A 216 -3.84 8.57 5.75
C ASP A 216 -3.69 7.07 6.05
N ALA A 217 -3.29 6.29 5.06
CA ALA A 217 -3.04 4.85 5.25
C ALA A 217 -1.91 4.61 6.27
N ILE A 218 -0.80 5.34 6.16
CA ILE A 218 0.33 5.22 7.09
C ILE A 218 -0.09 5.59 8.52
N ARG A 219 -0.80 6.73 8.71
CA ARG A 219 -1.31 7.10 10.04
C ARG A 219 -2.24 6.04 10.61
N SER A 220 -3.10 5.47 9.77
CA SER A 220 -4.04 4.42 10.17
C SER A 220 -3.32 3.15 10.64
N MET A 221 -2.26 2.74 9.94
CA MET A 221 -1.45 1.57 10.32
C MET A 221 -0.78 1.78 11.67
N VAL A 222 -0.18 2.95 11.91
CA VAL A 222 0.46 3.29 13.18
C VAL A 222 -0.57 3.36 14.29
N ALA A 223 -1.67 4.11 14.10
CA ALA A 223 -2.72 4.27 15.10
C ALA A 223 -3.36 2.94 15.50
N LEU A 224 -3.63 2.03 14.55
CA LEU A 224 -4.17 0.71 14.87
C LEU A 224 -3.18 -0.10 15.72
N MET A 225 -1.88 -0.05 15.39
CA MET A 225 -0.88 -0.83 16.14
C MET A 225 -0.61 -0.27 17.54
N GLU A 226 -0.88 1.01 17.77
CA GLU A 226 -0.78 1.68 19.08
C GLU A 226 -2.09 1.61 19.90
N ALA A 227 -3.21 1.28 19.28
CA ALA A 227 -4.50 1.20 19.96
C ALA A 227 -4.48 0.18 21.12
N ASP A 228 -5.26 0.45 22.17
CA ASP A 228 -5.45 -0.51 23.24
C ASP A 228 -6.16 -1.76 22.70
N ILE A 229 -5.54 -2.92 22.84
CA ILE A 229 -6.09 -4.20 22.39
C ILE A 229 -7.46 -4.50 23.00
N ALA A 230 -7.76 -3.97 24.18
CA ALA A 230 -9.04 -4.15 24.86
C ALA A 230 -10.21 -3.43 24.16
N THR A 231 -9.92 -2.38 23.37
CA THR A 231 -10.95 -1.66 22.59
C THR A 231 -11.24 -2.27 21.24
N LEU A 232 -10.36 -3.16 20.73
CA LEU A 232 -10.45 -3.73 19.41
C LEU A 232 -11.45 -4.90 19.36
N ARG A 233 -12.63 -4.67 18.76
CA ARG A 233 -13.64 -5.72 18.51
C ARG A 233 -13.28 -6.59 17.30
N HIS A 234 -12.58 -6.02 16.33
CA HIS A 234 -12.14 -6.68 15.09
C HIS A 234 -10.62 -6.56 14.97
N ARG A 235 -9.87 -7.64 15.13
CA ARG A 235 -8.41 -7.54 15.14
C ARG A 235 -7.80 -7.62 13.75
N SER A 236 -8.17 -8.62 13.00
CA SER A 236 -7.43 -9.02 11.82
C SER A 236 -8.00 -8.49 10.53
N ALA A 237 -8.85 -7.48 10.55
CA ALA A 237 -9.05 -6.56 9.42
C ALA A 237 -10.22 -5.60 9.64
N TYR A 238 -9.91 -4.39 10.02
CA TYR A 238 -10.87 -3.29 9.97
C TYR A 238 -11.07 -2.79 8.54
N ASN A 239 -12.32 -2.55 8.15
CA ASN A 239 -12.63 -1.75 6.99
C ASN A 239 -12.16 -0.31 7.22
N VAL A 240 -11.46 0.29 6.26
CA VAL A 240 -11.07 1.71 6.27
C VAL A 240 -11.26 2.31 4.89
N THR A 241 -11.74 3.54 4.85
CA THR A 241 -11.94 4.29 3.60
C THR A 241 -11.73 5.78 3.82
N ALA A 242 -11.35 6.53 2.77
CA ALA A 242 -11.28 7.99 2.80
C ALA A 242 -12.21 8.62 1.76
N MET A 243 -12.33 8.04 0.59
CA MET A 243 -13.13 8.55 -0.51
C MET A 243 -13.54 7.43 -1.46
N SER A 244 -14.77 7.51 -2.00
CA SER A 244 -15.25 6.61 -3.05
C SER A 244 -15.39 7.44 -4.33
N ILE A 245 -14.50 7.19 -5.31
CA ILE A 245 -14.34 8.06 -6.49
C ILE A 245 -14.30 7.26 -7.79
N THR A 246 -14.60 7.94 -8.90
CA THR A 246 -14.44 7.42 -10.26
C THR A 246 -13.26 8.06 -10.98
N PRO A 247 -12.75 7.46 -12.07
CA PRO A 247 -11.73 8.08 -12.92
C PRO A 247 -12.14 9.47 -13.43
N GLU A 248 -13.43 9.66 -13.79
CA GLU A 248 -13.92 10.95 -14.28
C GLU A 248 -13.98 12.01 -13.17
N GLU A 249 -14.39 11.64 -11.94
CA GLU A 249 -14.38 12.56 -10.80
C GLU A 249 -12.96 12.99 -10.45
N LEU A 250 -12.00 12.08 -10.49
CA LEU A 250 -10.58 12.38 -10.28
C LEU A 250 -10.04 13.31 -11.37
N ALA A 251 -10.36 13.03 -12.64
CA ALA A 251 -9.97 13.88 -13.76
C ALA A 251 -10.59 15.28 -13.67
N ALA A 252 -11.85 15.38 -13.26
CA ALA A 252 -12.53 16.66 -13.06
C ALA A 252 -11.84 17.49 -11.96
N GLU A 253 -11.38 16.85 -10.88
CA GLU A 253 -10.63 17.56 -9.82
C GLU A 253 -9.28 18.04 -10.33
N ILE A 254 -8.53 17.21 -11.08
CA ILE A 254 -7.26 17.58 -11.70
C ILE A 254 -7.42 18.77 -12.65
N ARG A 255 -8.52 18.85 -13.43
CA ARG A 255 -8.80 19.97 -14.34
C ARG A 255 -8.94 21.31 -13.64
N LYS A 256 -9.27 21.35 -12.35
CA LYS A 256 -9.29 22.61 -11.58
C LYS A 256 -7.88 23.21 -11.43
N HIS A 257 -6.86 22.38 -11.43
CA HIS A 257 -5.44 22.78 -11.33
C HIS A 257 -4.76 22.84 -12.71
N ILE A 258 -5.13 21.96 -13.62
CA ILE A 258 -4.60 21.85 -14.99
C ILE A 258 -5.77 21.94 -15.98
N PRO A 259 -6.26 23.14 -16.34
CA PRO A 259 -7.48 23.30 -17.14
C PRO A 259 -7.48 22.62 -18.52
N LYS A 260 -6.28 22.41 -19.08
CA LYS A 260 -6.10 21.73 -20.38
C LYS A 260 -5.99 20.21 -20.29
N PHE A 261 -6.08 19.63 -19.09
CA PHE A 261 -5.98 18.20 -18.93
C PHE A 261 -7.16 17.46 -19.57
N ALA A 262 -6.84 16.52 -20.46
CA ALA A 262 -7.79 15.63 -21.12
C ALA A 262 -7.60 14.18 -20.65
N ILE A 263 -8.70 13.43 -20.63
CA ILE A 263 -8.71 11.99 -20.34
C ILE A 263 -9.49 11.26 -21.42
N ASP A 264 -8.95 10.16 -21.89
CA ASP A 264 -9.60 9.18 -22.75
C ASP A 264 -9.70 7.83 -22.04
N TYR A 265 -10.51 6.93 -22.55
CA TYR A 265 -10.76 5.64 -21.95
C TYR A 265 -10.51 4.51 -22.96
N GLN A 266 -9.54 3.64 -22.63
CA GLN A 266 -9.29 2.39 -23.33
C GLN A 266 -9.36 1.25 -22.30
N VAL A 267 -10.57 0.75 -22.09
CA VAL A 267 -10.87 -0.18 -21.00
C VAL A 267 -10.16 -1.52 -21.23
N ASP A 268 -9.33 -1.90 -20.25
CA ASP A 268 -8.76 -3.24 -20.15
C ASP A 268 -9.80 -4.18 -19.53
N PRO A 269 -10.32 -5.18 -20.26
CA PRO A 269 -11.41 -6.02 -19.77
C PRO A 269 -11.04 -6.85 -18.54
N VAL A 270 -9.77 -7.22 -18.37
CA VAL A 270 -9.31 -8.00 -17.22
C VAL A 270 -9.28 -7.12 -15.97
N ARG A 271 -8.68 -5.92 -16.05
CA ARG A 271 -8.63 -4.97 -14.92
C ARG A 271 -10.01 -4.45 -14.57
N GLN A 272 -10.87 -4.22 -15.58
CA GLN A 272 -12.25 -3.80 -15.34
C GLN A 272 -13.04 -4.88 -14.59
N ALA A 273 -12.94 -6.13 -15.00
CA ALA A 273 -13.62 -7.24 -14.31
C ALA A 273 -13.16 -7.40 -12.85
N ILE A 274 -11.87 -7.18 -12.58
CA ILE A 274 -11.35 -7.16 -11.21
C ILE A 274 -11.97 -5.99 -10.42
N ALA A 275 -11.94 -4.76 -10.97
CA ALA A 275 -12.51 -3.58 -10.34
C ALA A 275 -14.01 -3.75 -10.05
N ASP A 276 -14.77 -4.31 -11.00
CA ASP A 276 -16.19 -4.55 -10.87
C ASP A 276 -16.56 -5.60 -9.81
N SER A 277 -15.60 -6.45 -9.43
CA SER A 277 -15.77 -7.44 -8.37
C SER A 277 -15.57 -6.89 -6.95
N TRP A 278 -15.05 -5.66 -6.82
CA TRP A 278 -14.75 -5.03 -5.55
C TRP A 278 -15.88 -4.09 -5.07
N PRO A 279 -15.92 -3.78 -3.76
CA PRO A 279 -16.81 -2.76 -3.22
C PRO A 279 -16.59 -1.38 -3.85
N CYS A 280 -17.68 -0.66 -4.02
CA CYS A 280 -17.66 0.76 -4.37
C CYS A 280 -17.40 1.64 -3.14
N SER A 281 -17.84 1.18 -1.96
CA SER A 281 -17.58 1.80 -0.66
C SER A 281 -17.69 0.78 0.47
N VAL A 282 -16.89 0.96 1.53
CA VAL A 282 -16.96 0.15 2.74
C VAL A 282 -17.48 0.98 3.92
N ASP A 283 -18.11 0.31 4.88
CA ASP A 283 -18.47 0.88 6.18
C ASP A 283 -17.26 0.82 7.11
N ASP A 284 -16.75 1.97 7.53
CA ASP A 284 -15.60 2.13 8.42
C ASP A 284 -15.99 2.52 9.87
N SER A 285 -17.28 2.45 10.21
CA SER A 285 -17.78 2.84 11.53
C SER A 285 -17.08 2.10 12.68
N ALA A 286 -16.82 0.80 12.53
CA ALA A 286 -16.09 0.04 13.52
C ALA A 286 -14.68 0.56 13.78
N ALA A 287 -13.96 0.97 12.73
CA ALA A 287 -12.62 1.55 12.88
C ALA A 287 -12.68 2.91 13.61
N ARG A 288 -13.67 3.73 13.30
CA ARG A 288 -13.89 5.03 13.95
C ARG A 288 -14.21 4.88 15.44
N GLU A 289 -15.07 3.92 15.77
CA GLU A 289 -15.52 3.68 17.15
C GLU A 289 -14.42 3.04 18.02
N ASP A 290 -13.72 2.03 17.49
CA ASP A 290 -12.82 1.19 18.29
C ASP A 290 -11.46 1.84 18.55
N TRP A 291 -10.93 2.57 17.57
CA TRP A 291 -9.59 3.17 17.66
C TRP A 291 -9.45 4.56 17.04
N GLY A 292 -10.56 5.24 16.77
CA GLY A 292 -10.57 6.66 16.39
C GLY A 292 -10.09 6.92 14.96
N PHE A 293 -10.29 5.99 14.01
CA PHE A 293 -9.94 6.20 12.61
C PHE A 293 -10.57 7.49 12.07
N ALA A 294 -9.75 8.36 11.47
CA ALA A 294 -10.19 9.62 10.89
C ALA A 294 -9.26 10.04 9.75
N PRO A 295 -9.61 9.75 8.48
CA PRO A 295 -8.84 10.21 7.34
C PRO A 295 -8.89 11.74 7.25
N GLN A 296 -7.76 12.36 6.87
CA GLN A 296 -7.60 13.81 6.83
C GLN A 296 -7.74 14.38 5.42
N PHE A 297 -7.54 13.54 4.39
CA PHE A 297 -7.59 13.98 3.00
C PHE A 297 -8.91 13.58 2.34
N ASN A 298 -9.60 14.57 1.79
CA ASN A 298 -10.62 14.39 0.79
C ASN A 298 -10.04 14.46 -0.62
N LEU A 299 -10.86 14.27 -1.65
CA LEU A 299 -10.41 14.28 -3.05
C LEU A 299 -9.66 15.59 -3.41
N ALA A 300 -10.19 16.75 -3.05
CA ALA A 300 -9.59 18.04 -3.38
C ALA A 300 -8.21 18.24 -2.70
N GLY A 301 -8.13 17.93 -1.41
CA GLY A 301 -6.88 18.04 -0.65
C GLY A 301 -5.82 17.06 -1.15
N MET A 302 -6.21 15.83 -1.47
CA MET A 302 -5.32 14.82 -2.04
C MET A 302 -4.80 15.25 -3.41
N VAL A 303 -5.66 15.72 -4.32
CA VAL A 303 -5.23 16.17 -5.67
C VAL A 303 -4.27 17.35 -5.57
N THR A 304 -4.55 18.31 -4.70
CA THR A 304 -3.67 19.46 -4.47
C THR A 304 -2.28 19.02 -3.99
N ASP A 305 -2.21 18.16 -2.99
CA ASP A 305 -0.93 17.68 -2.44
C ASP A 305 -0.16 16.81 -3.44
N MET A 306 -0.85 15.87 -4.14
CA MET A 306 -0.24 15.04 -5.17
C MET A 306 0.42 15.87 -6.28
N LEU A 307 -0.29 16.87 -6.82
CA LEU A 307 0.25 17.75 -7.88
C LEU A 307 1.44 18.58 -7.39
N ALA A 308 1.38 19.09 -6.16
CA ALA A 308 2.47 19.85 -5.55
C ALA A 308 3.72 18.98 -5.38
N ARG A 309 3.59 17.81 -4.72
CA ARG A 309 4.69 16.88 -4.44
C ARG A 309 5.36 16.34 -5.70
N LEU A 310 4.56 15.92 -6.68
CA LEU A 310 5.09 15.43 -7.96
C LEU A 310 5.71 16.56 -8.80
N GLY A 311 5.13 17.76 -8.77
CA GLY A 311 5.69 18.95 -9.45
C GLY A 311 7.05 19.36 -8.88
N GLU A 312 7.25 19.28 -7.56
CA GLU A 312 8.55 19.52 -6.92
C GLU A 312 9.61 18.48 -7.34
N ARG A 313 9.24 17.20 -7.44
CA ARG A 313 10.15 16.12 -7.87
C ARG A 313 10.56 16.20 -9.34
N GLN A 314 9.76 16.81 -10.20
CA GLN A 314 10.05 16.97 -11.62
C GLN A 314 10.89 18.22 -11.94
N ARG A 315 11.10 19.11 -10.97
CA ARG A 315 11.99 20.26 -11.14
C ARG A 315 13.44 19.77 -11.16
N PRO A 316 14.23 20.08 -12.23
CA PRO A 316 15.64 19.71 -12.27
C PRO A 316 16.34 20.33 -11.06
N THR A 317 17.14 19.53 -10.37
CA THR A 317 17.97 20.04 -9.27
C THR A 317 18.92 21.11 -9.79
N LYS A 318 19.14 22.19 -9.01
CA LYS A 318 19.98 23.34 -9.41
C LYS A 318 21.38 22.95 -9.92
N GLY A 319 21.83 21.70 -9.71
CA GLY A 319 23.12 21.19 -10.21
C GLY A 319 23.11 20.69 -11.65
N GLU A 320 21.94 20.35 -12.24
CA GLU A 320 21.87 19.85 -13.62
C GLU A 320 21.77 20.97 -14.65
N ILE A 321 21.40 22.20 -14.26
CA ILE A 321 21.30 23.36 -15.15
C ILE A 321 22.68 23.87 -15.51
N ASP A 322 23.71 23.66 -14.69
CA ASP A 322 25.06 24.20 -14.90
C ASP A 322 25.94 23.34 -15.84
N SER A 323 25.55 22.09 -16.11
CA SER A 323 26.28 21.18 -17.00
C SER A 323 25.88 21.32 -18.49
N SER A 324 24.72 21.88 -18.81
CA SER A 324 24.24 22.06 -20.19
C SER A 324 24.65 23.38 -20.83
N SER A 325 25.24 24.32 -20.05
CA SER A 325 25.69 25.63 -20.53
C SER A 325 27.18 25.72 -20.92
N ARG A 326 27.94 24.63 -20.75
CA ARG A 326 29.35 24.61 -21.24
C ARG A 326 29.39 24.16 -22.70
N GLY A 327 29.42 25.16 -23.56
CA GLY A 327 29.35 25.08 -24.99
C GLY A 327 30.28 24.07 -25.66
N VAL A 328 29.70 23.34 -26.58
CA VAL A 328 30.42 22.64 -27.66
C VAL A 328 30.99 23.73 -28.60
N ARG A 329 32.29 24.03 -28.47
CA ARG A 329 33.02 24.77 -29.49
C ARG A 329 33.23 23.84 -30.68
N TRP A 330 32.55 24.11 -31.76
CA TRP A 330 32.89 23.53 -33.05
C TRP A 330 34.24 24.15 -33.53
N GLN A 331 35.29 23.35 -33.58
CA GLN A 331 36.49 23.71 -34.34
C GLN A 331 36.22 23.36 -35.79
N SER A 332 36.18 24.42 -36.61
CA SER A 332 36.28 24.31 -38.07
C SER A 332 37.73 23.99 -38.43
N THR A 333 37.98 22.83 -39.02
CA THR A 333 39.22 22.58 -39.77
C THR A 333 38.93 22.69 -41.26
N ALA A 334 39.75 23.54 -41.87
CA ALA A 334 39.84 23.76 -43.32
C ALA A 334 40.39 22.53 -44.04
#